data_b708230e6bc24ebed4f1f02ae43829c0
#
_entry.id   b708230e6bc24ebed4f1f02ae43829c0
#
_cell.length_a   1.000
_cell.length_b   1.000
_cell.length_c   1.000
_cell.angle_alpha   90.00
_cell.angle_beta   90.00
_cell.angle_gamma   90.00
#
_symmetry.space_group_name_H-M   'P 1'
#
loop_
_entity.id
_entity.type
_entity.pdbx_description
1 polymer ?
#
loop_
_entity_poly.entity_id
_entity_poly.type
_entity_poly.pdbx_seq_one_letter_code
_entity_poly.pdbx_strand_id
1 'polypeptide(L)'
;MVLWLIGVVAGLVLLAGGAGGWLYQRLDGNISASDIDDMLGGDRPVSLSPGAKNILMVGSDSRAGVNAKYGKDLTTMQSDTLMVLHVSADRKWGAVVSLPRDSWVEVPACDRSDGTRSAPRHSKINSAFAIGGDVGGAAACTIKTVEHNTGLRIDHFITLDFQGFEGMVNALGGIGVCPQQAIHDVKAHLDLDAGCQIVKDEKALGYVRTRYSVGDGSDIGCIGRQQELMQALTAKAQQRLTSPGDVYGFLDSATKSVTTDKALAGIQPLYGLASKLRRIPRERLTFVTVPNYPREVDVPADKANITWQYPQTHALFGARARDEEFTKAQLASGPTVAAGSVQVLVLNGTGRPGVAAAVARQLDTAGYSVTGTGNAPQSAQQTTVTHPPTGLDLHANALASRLKTATSPRTDPAAAPRVITLTGGDDYTGLFG
;
A
#
# COMPACT_ATOMS: atom_id res chain seq x y z
N MET A 1 24.92 35.15 48.52
CA MET A 1 25.23 34.92 47.10
C MET A 1 24.87 33.49 46.66
N VAL A 2 25.33 32.44 47.34
CA VAL A 2 25.08 31.01 46.97
C VAL A 2 23.59 30.66 46.99
N LEU A 3 22.84 31.05 48.00
CA LEU A 3 21.39 30.80 48.08
C LEU A 3 20.57 31.45 46.93
N TRP A 4 20.99 32.59 46.46
CA TRP A 4 20.37 33.31 45.33
C TRP A 4 20.64 32.57 44.01
N LEU A 5 21.85 32.09 43.81
CA LEU A 5 22.24 31.26 42.65
C LEU A 5 21.42 29.95 42.61
N ILE A 6 21.28 29.28 43.76
CA ILE A 6 20.46 28.07 43.88
C ILE A 6 18.97 28.34 43.54
N GLY A 7 18.43 29.47 44.04
CA GLY A 7 17.07 29.90 43.72
C GLY A 7 16.83 30.21 42.20
N VAL A 8 17.82 30.86 41.56
CA VAL A 8 17.77 31.13 40.12
C VAL A 8 17.88 29.85 39.30
N VAL A 9 18.80 28.97 39.65
CA VAL A 9 18.93 27.66 38.95
C VAL A 9 17.68 26.80 39.14
N ALA A 10 17.14 26.72 40.36
CA ALA A 10 15.89 26.01 40.63
C ALA A 10 14.71 26.61 39.84
N GLY A 11 14.62 27.94 39.78
CA GLY A 11 13.61 28.64 38.98
C GLY A 11 13.74 28.35 37.49
N LEU A 12 14.97 28.36 36.94
CA LEU A 12 15.21 28.02 35.54
C LEU A 12 14.89 26.55 35.23
N VAL A 13 15.19 25.63 36.13
CA VAL A 13 14.85 24.19 35.98
C VAL A 13 13.33 24.00 36.03
N LEU A 14 12.62 24.67 36.93
CA LEU A 14 11.16 24.63 37.01
C LEU A 14 10.50 25.24 35.77
N LEU A 15 11.04 26.38 35.28
CA LEU A 15 10.55 27.00 34.04
C LEU A 15 10.81 26.12 32.80
N ALA A 16 11.98 25.53 32.71
CA ALA A 16 12.33 24.60 31.62
C ALA A 16 11.49 23.30 31.71
N GLY A 17 11.28 22.78 32.91
CA GLY A 17 10.41 21.61 33.14
C GLY A 17 8.94 21.92 32.87
N GLY A 18 8.45 23.08 33.30
CA GLY A 18 7.09 23.54 33.04
C GLY A 18 6.83 23.80 31.55
N ALA A 19 7.75 24.48 30.87
CA ALA A 19 7.68 24.72 29.42
C ALA A 19 7.75 23.41 28.63
N GLY A 20 8.64 22.48 29.03
CA GLY A 20 8.75 21.16 28.42
C GLY A 20 7.50 20.31 28.62
N GLY A 21 6.92 20.32 29.84
CA GLY A 21 5.67 19.64 30.15
C GLY A 21 4.49 20.20 29.38
N TRP A 22 4.37 21.54 29.32
CA TRP A 22 3.32 22.19 28.52
C TRP A 22 3.44 21.87 27.04
N LEU A 23 4.67 21.93 26.50
CA LEU A 23 4.93 21.60 25.11
C LEU A 23 4.57 20.15 24.78
N TYR A 24 4.95 19.22 25.67
CA TYR A 24 4.60 17.81 25.55
C TYR A 24 3.08 17.63 25.49
N GLN A 25 2.35 18.20 26.45
CA GLN A 25 0.88 18.09 26.48
C GLN A 25 0.22 18.69 25.27
N ARG A 26 0.74 19.81 24.76
CA ARG A 26 0.21 20.46 23.56
C ARG A 26 0.39 19.58 22.33
N LEU A 27 1.59 19.02 22.10
CA LEU A 27 1.87 18.15 20.96
C LEU A 27 1.13 16.84 21.07
N ASP A 28 1.05 16.26 22.26
CA ASP A 28 0.33 15.01 22.54
C ASP A 28 -1.17 15.15 22.27
N GLY A 29 -1.76 16.28 22.73
CA GLY A 29 -3.17 16.59 22.52
C GLY A 29 -3.56 16.96 21.09
N ASN A 30 -2.60 17.23 20.21
CA ASN A 30 -2.87 17.45 18.78
C ASN A 30 -3.18 16.15 18.02
N ILE A 31 -2.65 15.00 18.48
CA ILE A 31 -2.75 13.72 17.77
C ILE A 31 -4.16 13.18 17.92
N SER A 32 -4.84 13.00 16.80
CA SER A 32 -6.16 12.40 16.76
C SER A 32 -6.06 10.86 16.86
N ALA A 33 -6.88 10.26 17.72
CA ALA A 33 -6.99 8.82 17.87
C ALA A 33 -8.36 8.33 17.38
N SER A 34 -8.39 7.22 16.64
CA SER A 34 -9.63 6.53 16.30
C SER A 34 -9.65 5.14 16.91
N ASP A 35 -10.76 4.81 17.54
CA ASP A 35 -11.06 3.45 17.98
C ASP A 35 -11.65 2.68 16.81
N ILE A 36 -10.89 1.75 16.27
CA ILE A 36 -11.28 0.97 15.10
C ILE A 36 -11.40 -0.52 15.40
N ASP A 37 -11.07 -0.97 16.63
CA ASP A 37 -10.95 -2.38 16.94
C ASP A 37 -12.28 -3.13 16.73
N ASP A 38 -13.40 -2.56 17.16
CA ASP A 38 -14.73 -3.15 16.96
C ASP A 38 -15.11 -3.25 15.47
N MET A 39 -14.71 -2.26 14.67
CA MET A 39 -15.00 -2.23 13.22
C MET A 39 -14.13 -3.20 12.43
N LEU A 40 -12.95 -3.57 12.94
CA LEU A 40 -12.09 -4.57 12.30
C LEU A 40 -12.64 -5.99 12.47
N GLY A 41 -13.32 -6.26 13.59
CA GLY A 41 -13.87 -7.58 13.91
C GLY A 41 -12.79 -8.63 14.23
N GLY A 42 -13.24 -9.87 14.45
CA GLY A 42 -12.37 -10.98 14.86
C GLY A 42 -11.75 -11.78 13.70
N ASP A 43 -12.31 -11.69 12.50
CA ASP A 43 -11.84 -12.46 11.32
C ASP A 43 -10.73 -11.68 10.59
N ARG A 44 -9.55 -11.69 11.19
CA ARG A 44 -8.36 -11.01 10.67
C ARG A 44 -7.21 -12.00 10.47
N PRO A 45 -6.28 -11.74 9.53
CA PRO A 45 -5.10 -12.59 9.36
C PRO A 45 -4.33 -12.80 10.66
N VAL A 46 -3.80 -14.00 10.84
CA VAL A 46 -2.96 -14.32 12.02
C VAL A 46 -1.61 -13.61 11.85
N SER A 47 -1.11 -13.01 12.93
CA SER A 47 0.25 -12.47 12.95
C SER A 47 1.24 -13.63 13.00
N LEU A 48 1.96 -13.87 11.90
CA LEU A 48 2.96 -14.93 11.80
C LEU A 48 4.30 -14.54 12.44
N SER A 49 4.54 -13.25 12.63
CA SER A 49 5.73 -12.69 13.30
C SER A 49 5.32 -11.58 14.28
N PRO A 50 4.93 -11.91 15.53
CA PRO A 50 4.41 -10.92 16.49
C PRO A 50 5.41 -9.81 16.85
N GLY A 51 6.71 -10.05 16.65
CA GLY A 51 7.76 -9.05 16.87
C GLY A 51 7.85 -7.99 15.79
N ALA A 52 7.48 -8.30 14.56
CA ALA A 52 7.41 -7.36 13.43
C ALA A 52 6.18 -6.44 13.56
N LYS A 53 6.18 -5.32 12.84
CA LYS A 53 5.05 -4.39 12.79
C LYS A 53 4.72 -3.99 11.36
N ASN A 54 3.45 -4.11 11.01
CA ASN A 54 2.90 -3.68 9.74
C ASN A 54 2.00 -2.47 9.99
N ILE A 55 2.35 -1.33 9.41
CA ILE A 55 1.68 -0.06 9.62
C ILE A 55 1.12 0.42 8.30
N LEU A 56 -0.20 0.54 8.22
CA LEU A 56 -0.86 1.14 7.06
C LEU A 56 -0.71 2.65 7.12
N MET A 57 -0.08 3.22 6.12
CA MET A 57 0.06 4.67 5.95
C MET A 57 -0.88 5.14 4.84
N VAL A 58 -1.70 6.14 5.16
CA VAL A 58 -2.71 6.68 4.26
C VAL A 58 -2.51 8.18 4.10
N GLY A 59 -2.27 8.62 2.87
CA GLY A 59 -2.39 10.05 2.52
C GLY A 59 -3.84 10.34 2.15
N SER A 60 -4.52 11.14 2.98
CA SER A 60 -5.93 11.48 2.77
C SER A 60 -6.07 12.83 2.06
N ASP A 61 -6.91 12.85 1.03
CA ASP A 61 -7.33 14.07 0.35
C ASP A 61 -8.59 14.69 0.98
N SER A 62 -8.89 14.34 2.25
CA SER A 62 -10.02 14.94 2.96
C SER A 62 -9.97 16.46 2.86
N ARG A 63 -11.01 17.03 2.27
CA ARG A 63 -11.18 18.48 2.10
C ARG A 63 -12.05 19.11 3.17
N ALA A 64 -12.29 18.38 4.26
CA ALA A 64 -13.02 18.90 5.41
C ALA A 64 -12.20 19.95 6.18
N GLY A 65 -12.88 20.92 6.78
CA GLY A 65 -12.26 21.93 7.62
C GLY A 65 -11.25 22.81 6.85
N VAL A 66 -10.04 22.93 7.39
CA VAL A 66 -8.95 23.75 6.83
C VAL A 66 -8.42 23.27 5.48
N ASN A 67 -8.64 22.00 5.14
CA ASN A 67 -8.26 21.40 3.84
C ASN A 67 -9.23 21.79 2.70
N ALA A 68 -10.35 22.47 2.98
CA ALA A 68 -11.31 22.94 1.97
C ALA A 68 -10.67 23.86 0.91
N LYS A 69 -9.52 24.48 1.21
CA LYS A 69 -8.73 25.28 0.26
C LYS A 69 -8.25 24.48 -0.96
N TYR A 70 -8.09 23.16 -0.85
CA TYR A 70 -7.61 22.29 -1.93
C TYR A 70 -8.73 21.79 -2.89
N GLY A 71 -9.97 22.27 -2.70
CA GLY A 71 -11.13 22.04 -3.58
C GLY A 71 -12.43 21.92 -2.80
N LYS A 72 -13.54 22.38 -3.41
CA LYS A 72 -14.85 22.45 -2.74
C LYS A 72 -15.80 21.31 -3.11
N ASP A 73 -15.52 20.54 -4.19
CA ASP A 73 -16.52 19.70 -4.84
C ASP A 73 -16.47 18.21 -4.48
N LEU A 74 -15.54 17.79 -3.61
CA LEU A 74 -15.47 16.40 -3.15
C LEU A 74 -15.99 16.28 -1.73
N THR A 75 -17.20 15.78 -1.62
CA THR A 75 -17.85 15.43 -0.34
C THR A 75 -17.37 14.09 0.22
N THR A 76 -16.58 13.31 -0.55
CA THR A 76 -16.07 11.99 -0.17
C THR A 76 -14.57 12.06 0.10
N MET A 77 -14.15 11.57 1.25
CA MET A 77 -12.74 11.33 1.56
C MET A 77 -12.21 10.23 0.64
N GLN A 78 -11.06 10.46 0.00
CA GLN A 78 -10.35 9.44 -0.76
C GLN A 78 -8.92 9.32 -0.26
N SER A 79 -8.31 8.17 -0.45
CA SER A 79 -6.89 7.98 -0.21
C SER A 79 -6.13 8.13 -1.53
N ASP A 80 -5.31 9.16 -1.63
CA ASP A 80 -4.45 9.37 -2.80
C ASP A 80 -3.16 8.55 -2.72
N THR A 81 -2.74 8.19 -1.51
CA THR A 81 -1.54 7.41 -1.24
C THR A 81 -1.86 6.32 -0.23
N LEU A 82 -1.52 5.08 -0.57
CA LEU A 82 -1.64 3.91 0.29
C LEU A 82 -0.31 3.19 0.32
N MET A 83 0.24 2.99 1.51
CA MET A 83 1.50 2.28 1.71
C MET A 83 1.42 1.40 2.96
N VAL A 84 2.09 0.26 2.93
CA VAL A 84 2.31 -0.56 4.11
C VAL A 84 3.78 -0.48 4.48
N LEU A 85 4.06 0.06 5.66
CA LEU A 85 5.40 0.05 6.26
C LEU A 85 5.53 -1.21 7.11
N HIS A 86 6.43 -2.10 6.70
CA HIS A 86 6.87 -3.24 7.49
C HIS A 86 8.16 -2.90 8.24
N VAL A 87 8.17 -3.17 9.53
CA VAL A 87 9.35 -3.01 10.40
C VAL A 87 9.69 -4.36 10.98
N SER A 88 10.85 -4.90 10.64
CA SER A 88 11.29 -6.23 11.09
C SER A 88 11.31 -6.38 12.61
N ALA A 89 11.14 -7.59 13.10
CA ALA A 89 11.16 -7.90 14.53
C ALA A 89 12.50 -7.53 15.19
N ASP A 90 13.60 -7.73 14.47
CA ASP A 90 14.97 -7.42 14.95
C ASP A 90 15.38 -5.95 14.72
N ARG A 91 14.52 -5.14 14.08
CA ARG A 91 14.75 -3.70 13.75
C ARG A 91 15.96 -3.44 12.86
N LYS A 92 16.42 -4.43 12.10
CA LYS A 92 17.58 -4.29 11.22
C LYS A 92 17.24 -3.97 9.79
N TRP A 93 16.00 -4.17 9.38
CA TRP A 93 15.50 -3.87 8.04
C TRP A 93 14.03 -3.46 8.07
N GLY A 94 13.56 -2.89 6.97
CA GLY A 94 12.17 -2.53 6.78
C GLY A 94 11.83 -2.45 5.31
N ALA A 95 10.55 -2.44 5.01
CA ALA A 95 10.05 -2.28 3.65
C ALA A 95 8.83 -1.36 3.64
N VAL A 96 8.78 -0.48 2.65
CA VAL A 96 7.61 0.32 2.32
C VAL A 96 7.02 -0.24 1.04
N VAL A 97 5.84 -0.83 1.13
CA VAL A 97 5.11 -1.39 0.00
C VAL A 97 4.02 -0.39 -0.41
N SER A 98 4.18 0.23 -1.57
CA SER A 98 3.18 1.11 -2.14
C SER A 98 2.06 0.29 -2.80
N LEU A 99 0.80 0.63 -2.49
CA LEU A 99 -0.40 0.06 -3.07
C LEU A 99 -0.99 1.09 -4.04
N PRO A 100 -0.93 0.86 -5.36
CA PRO A 100 -1.51 1.82 -6.31
C PRO A 100 -2.99 2.01 -6.04
N ARG A 101 -3.44 3.24 -6.00
CA ARG A 101 -4.82 3.59 -5.64
C ARG A 101 -5.88 3.06 -6.62
N ASP A 102 -5.47 2.88 -7.89
CA ASP A 102 -6.33 2.37 -8.95
C ASP A 102 -6.33 0.83 -9.03
N SER A 103 -5.74 0.14 -8.02
CA SER A 103 -5.80 -1.31 -7.90
C SER A 103 -7.23 -1.81 -7.80
N TRP A 104 -7.63 -2.67 -8.72
CA TRP A 104 -8.96 -3.29 -8.74
C TRP A 104 -8.95 -4.52 -7.85
N VAL A 105 -9.57 -4.41 -6.67
CA VAL A 105 -9.52 -5.41 -5.61
C VAL A 105 -10.91 -5.68 -5.05
N GLU A 106 -11.05 -6.75 -4.30
CA GLU A 106 -12.25 -7.00 -3.51
C GLU A 106 -12.22 -6.13 -2.25
N VAL A 107 -13.23 -5.27 -2.08
CA VAL A 107 -13.50 -4.54 -0.86
C VAL A 107 -14.51 -5.33 -0.06
N PRO A 108 -14.15 -5.93 1.09
CA PRO A 108 -15.06 -6.72 1.90
C PRO A 108 -16.15 -5.86 2.53
N ALA A 109 -17.11 -6.49 3.18
CA ALA A 109 -18.11 -5.76 3.95
C ALA A 109 -17.45 -4.99 5.10
N CYS A 110 -17.68 -3.68 5.14
CA CYS A 110 -17.09 -2.77 6.12
C CYS A 110 -18.16 -2.27 7.10
N ASP A 111 -17.86 -2.35 8.38
CA ASP A 111 -18.67 -1.74 9.43
C ASP A 111 -18.32 -0.24 9.51
N ARG A 112 -19.31 0.61 9.74
CA ARG A 112 -19.18 2.07 9.83
C ARG A 112 -19.49 2.54 11.25
N SER A 113 -19.01 3.71 11.60
CA SER A 113 -19.28 4.33 12.90
C SER A 113 -20.75 4.65 13.15
N ASP A 114 -21.55 4.84 12.09
CA ASP A 114 -22.99 5.04 12.17
C ASP A 114 -23.80 3.75 12.42
N GLY A 115 -23.10 2.61 12.61
CA GLY A 115 -23.70 1.29 12.82
C GLY A 115 -24.16 0.62 11.53
N THR A 116 -24.00 1.24 10.37
CA THR A 116 -24.31 0.61 9.08
C THR A 116 -23.16 -0.26 8.59
N ARG A 117 -23.46 -1.18 7.66
CA ARG A 117 -22.46 -2.06 7.04
C ARG A 117 -22.57 -2.00 5.53
N SER A 118 -21.43 -1.87 4.85
CA SER A 118 -21.39 -1.90 3.40
C SER A 118 -21.50 -3.33 2.85
N ALA A 119 -22.02 -3.47 1.63
CA ALA A 119 -21.93 -4.74 0.91
C ALA A 119 -20.51 -4.95 0.35
N PRO A 120 -20.01 -6.19 0.27
CA PRO A 120 -18.75 -6.50 -0.39
C PRO A 120 -18.86 -6.20 -1.89
N ARG A 121 -17.77 -5.72 -2.50
CA ARG A 121 -17.73 -5.37 -3.92
C ARG A 121 -16.32 -5.34 -4.47
N HIS A 122 -16.16 -5.54 -5.76
CA HIS A 122 -14.92 -5.19 -6.44
C HIS A 122 -14.91 -3.68 -6.75
N SER A 123 -13.82 -3.03 -6.42
CA SER A 123 -13.62 -1.59 -6.65
C SER A 123 -12.15 -1.22 -6.64
N LYS A 124 -11.84 0.05 -6.93
CA LYS A 124 -10.51 0.60 -6.67
C LYS A 124 -10.19 0.54 -5.18
N ILE A 125 -8.96 0.19 -4.82
CA ILE A 125 -8.56 0.07 -3.41
C ILE A 125 -8.74 1.37 -2.63
N ASN A 126 -8.56 2.53 -3.26
CA ASN A 126 -8.76 3.83 -2.63
C ASN A 126 -10.23 4.11 -2.27
N SER A 127 -11.17 3.44 -2.91
CA SER A 127 -12.60 3.56 -2.58
C SER A 127 -12.95 2.98 -1.21
N ALA A 128 -12.13 2.05 -0.68
CA ALA A 128 -12.32 1.50 0.65
C ALA A 128 -12.35 2.60 1.73
N PHE A 129 -11.51 3.63 1.56
CA PHE A 129 -11.49 4.79 2.45
C PHE A 129 -12.82 5.55 2.44
N ALA A 130 -13.38 5.82 1.25
CA ALA A 130 -14.69 6.47 1.13
C ALA A 130 -15.86 5.58 1.62
N ILE A 131 -15.77 4.26 1.38
CA ILE A 131 -16.79 3.29 1.80
C ILE A 131 -16.92 3.23 3.31
N GLY A 132 -15.82 3.40 4.04
CA GLY A 132 -15.81 3.45 5.50
C GLY A 132 -16.60 4.61 6.11
N GLY A 133 -16.77 5.72 5.37
CA GLY A 133 -17.60 6.86 5.77
C GLY A 133 -16.81 7.93 6.52
N ASP A 134 -16.66 7.85 7.82
CA ASP A 134 -15.86 8.79 8.63
C ASP A 134 -14.39 8.32 8.78
N VAL A 135 -13.57 9.08 9.49
CA VAL A 135 -12.13 8.82 9.62
C VAL A 135 -11.83 7.43 10.21
N GLY A 136 -12.58 7.01 11.24
CA GLY A 136 -12.42 5.71 11.88
C GLY A 136 -12.84 4.56 10.97
N GLY A 137 -14.06 4.64 10.42
CA GLY A 137 -14.59 3.65 9.49
C GLY A 137 -13.77 3.58 8.20
N ALA A 138 -13.27 4.73 7.69
CA ALA A 138 -12.39 4.79 6.53
C ALA A 138 -11.09 4.01 6.76
N ALA A 139 -10.44 4.21 7.91
CA ALA A 139 -9.24 3.48 8.28
C ALA A 139 -9.53 1.98 8.44
N ALA A 140 -10.60 1.62 9.17
CA ALA A 140 -10.98 0.22 9.39
C ALA A 140 -11.30 -0.50 8.07
N CYS A 141 -12.09 0.11 7.18
CA CYS A 141 -12.43 -0.47 5.88
C CYS A 141 -11.19 -0.65 4.99
N THR A 142 -10.27 0.30 5.00
CA THR A 142 -9.02 0.21 4.24
C THR A 142 -8.13 -0.91 4.80
N ILE A 143 -8.00 -1.04 6.12
CA ILE A 143 -7.28 -2.15 6.75
C ILE A 143 -7.89 -3.49 6.37
N LYS A 144 -9.21 -3.66 6.52
CA LYS A 144 -9.91 -4.90 6.13
C LYS A 144 -9.66 -5.23 4.65
N THR A 145 -9.69 -4.23 3.78
CA THR A 145 -9.43 -4.42 2.35
C THR A 145 -8.00 -4.86 2.07
N VAL A 146 -7.02 -4.22 2.71
CA VAL A 146 -5.60 -4.61 2.57
C VAL A 146 -5.37 -6.00 3.14
N GLU A 147 -5.85 -6.31 4.33
CA GLU A 147 -5.72 -7.62 4.96
C GLU A 147 -6.38 -8.73 4.12
N HIS A 148 -7.58 -8.47 3.59
CA HIS A 148 -8.31 -9.43 2.75
C HIS A 148 -7.53 -9.81 1.49
N ASN A 149 -6.97 -8.81 0.79
CA ASN A 149 -6.30 -9.04 -0.49
C ASN A 149 -4.83 -9.47 -0.35
N THR A 150 -4.22 -9.29 0.81
CA THR A 150 -2.79 -9.59 1.02
C THR A 150 -2.51 -10.73 1.99
N GLY A 151 -3.47 -11.06 2.85
CA GLY A 151 -3.26 -11.97 3.98
C GLY A 151 -2.31 -11.42 5.06
N LEU A 152 -1.87 -10.16 4.93
CA LEU A 152 -0.95 -9.52 5.86
C LEU A 152 -1.72 -8.84 7.00
N ARG A 153 -1.48 -9.23 8.25
CA ARG A 153 -2.02 -8.54 9.42
C ARG A 153 -1.46 -7.12 9.51
N ILE A 154 -2.34 -6.13 9.60
CA ILE A 154 -1.99 -4.72 9.84
C ILE A 154 -2.08 -4.45 11.35
N ASP A 155 -0.98 -4.06 11.98
CA ASP A 155 -0.92 -3.79 13.42
C ASP A 155 -1.43 -2.40 13.78
N HIS A 156 -1.08 -1.41 12.94
CA HIS A 156 -1.36 0.01 13.19
C HIS A 156 -1.74 0.73 11.90
N PHE A 157 -2.36 1.90 12.03
CA PHE A 157 -2.52 2.81 10.91
C PHE A 157 -2.07 4.23 11.27
N ILE A 158 -1.68 4.98 10.25
CA ILE A 158 -1.37 6.40 10.33
C ILE A 158 -1.99 7.06 9.10
N THR A 159 -2.90 8.00 9.31
CA THR A 159 -3.36 8.88 8.24
C THR A 159 -2.70 10.24 8.36
N LEU A 160 -2.33 10.82 7.22
CA LEU A 160 -1.76 12.15 7.12
C LEU A 160 -2.58 12.94 6.11
N ASP A 161 -3.00 14.14 6.48
CA ASP A 161 -3.70 15.04 5.57
C ASP A 161 -2.74 15.95 4.77
N PHE A 162 -3.26 16.65 3.78
CA PHE A 162 -2.49 17.53 2.91
C PHE A 162 -1.84 18.69 3.65
N GLN A 163 -2.53 19.26 4.63
CA GLN A 163 -2.01 20.39 5.40
C GLN A 163 -0.81 19.99 6.25
N GLY A 164 -0.86 18.81 6.88
CA GLY A 164 0.25 18.28 7.63
C GLY A 164 1.45 17.95 6.77
N PHE A 165 1.22 17.37 5.60
CA PHE A 165 2.29 17.15 4.64
C PHE A 165 2.98 18.47 4.26
N GLU A 166 2.21 19.48 3.85
CA GLU A 166 2.72 20.81 3.51
C GLU A 166 3.49 21.44 4.69
N GLY A 167 2.91 21.39 5.89
CA GLY A 167 3.54 21.92 7.09
C GLY A 167 4.85 21.23 7.46
N MET A 168 4.92 19.89 7.35
CA MET A 168 6.17 19.17 7.59
C MET A 168 7.24 19.50 6.56
N VAL A 169 6.87 19.57 5.27
CA VAL A 169 7.80 19.97 4.20
C VAL A 169 8.36 21.35 4.46
N ASN A 170 7.51 22.29 4.84
CA ASN A 170 7.88 23.67 5.11
C ASN A 170 8.81 23.79 6.34
N ALA A 171 8.52 23.05 7.42
CA ALA A 171 9.37 22.99 8.60
C ALA A 171 10.78 22.46 8.30
N LEU A 172 10.91 21.57 7.31
CA LEU A 172 12.20 21.08 6.82
C LEU A 172 12.89 22.05 5.86
N GLY A 173 12.27 23.19 5.55
CA GLY A 173 12.81 24.18 4.60
C GLY A 173 12.63 23.77 3.13
N GLY A 174 11.69 22.86 2.84
CA GLY A 174 11.40 22.35 1.49
C GLY A 174 12.15 21.08 1.14
N ILE A 175 11.77 20.47 0.02
CA ILE A 175 12.32 19.21 -0.49
C ILE A 175 12.97 19.45 -1.84
N GLY A 176 14.17 18.87 -2.06
CA GLY A 176 14.82 18.85 -3.35
C GLY A 176 14.17 17.84 -4.28
N VAL A 177 13.78 18.27 -5.46
CA VAL A 177 13.29 17.43 -6.56
C VAL A 177 14.05 17.76 -7.82
N CYS A 178 14.27 16.77 -8.68
CA CYS A 178 15.05 16.92 -9.91
C CYS A 178 14.26 16.39 -11.12
N PRO A 179 13.16 17.05 -11.56
CA PRO A 179 12.43 16.62 -12.74
C PRO A 179 13.33 16.71 -14.00
N GLN A 180 13.32 15.66 -14.80
CA GLN A 180 14.10 15.61 -16.05
C GLN A 180 13.51 16.53 -17.15
N GLN A 181 12.22 16.80 -17.06
CA GLN A 181 11.47 17.68 -17.96
C GLN A 181 10.63 18.65 -17.16
N ALA A 182 10.29 19.79 -17.75
CA ALA A 182 9.36 20.72 -17.12
C ALA A 182 7.99 20.04 -16.89
N ILE A 183 7.40 20.32 -15.74
CA ILE A 183 6.10 19.76 -15.33
C ILE A 183 5.09 20.90 -15.29
N HIS A 184 4.07 20.80 -16.14
CA HIS A 184 2.96 21.75 -16.16
C HIS A 184 1.65 20.97 -15.96
N ASP A 185 1.13 20.96 -14.73
CA ASP A 185 -0.09 20.21 -14.36
C ASP A 185 -1.11 21.14 -13.70
N VAL A 186 -2.08 21.61 -14.51
CA VAL A 186 -3.14 22.51 -14.05
C VAL A 186 -4.00 21.87 -12.96
N LYS A 187 -4.23 20.55 -13.01
CA LYS A 187 -5.05 19.84 -12.02
C LYS A 187 -4.35 19.68 -10.68
N ALA A 188 -3.03 19.53 -10.70
CA ALA A 188 -2.21 19.45 -9.50
C ALA A 188 -1.75 20.82 -9.01
N HIS A 189 -2.10 21.93 -9.69
CA HIS A 189 -1.60 23.28 -9.44
C HIS A 189 -0.07 23.32 -9.39
N LEU A 190 0.58 22.64 -10.34
CA LEU A 190 2.02 22.50 -10.37
C LEU A 190 2.61 23.06 -11.65
N ASP A 191 3.58 23.95 -11.48
CA ASP A 191 4.43 24.46 -12.54
C ASP A 191 5.88 24.46 -12.07
N LEU A 192 6.69 23.58 -12.69
CA LEU A 192 8.09 23.37 -12.33
C LEU A 192 8.94 23.29 -13.61
N ASP A 193 10.08 23.97 -13.60
CA ASP A 193 11.09 23.81 -14.63
C ASP A 193 11.82 22.46 -14.54
N ALA A 194 12.48 22.05 -15.62
CA ALA A 194 13.40 20.93 -15.60
C ALA A 194 14.62 21.25 -14.73
N GLY A 195 15.20 20.23 -14.10
CA GLY A 195 16.39 20.37 -13.26
C GLY A 195 16.10 20.35 -11.76
N CYS A 196 17.17 20.41 -10.98
CA CYS A 196 17.06 20.29 -9.53
C CYS A 196 16.63 21.60 -8.87
N GLN A 197 15.56 21.55 -8.07
CA GLN A 197 15.02 22.70 -7.36
C GLN A 197 14.40 22.28 -6.03
N ILE A 198 14.21 23.27 -5.14
CA ILE A 198 13.56 23.03 -3.84
C ILE A 198 12.09 23.42 -3.96
N VAL A 199 11.21 22.48 -3.67
CA VAL A 199 9.76 22.69 -3.63
C VAL A 199 9.27 22.82 -2.18
N LYS A 200 8.30 23.73 -1.99
CA LYS A 200 7.63 24.03 -0.71
C LYS A 200 6.15 24.26 -0.98
N ASP A 201 5.40 24.38 0.09
CA ASP A 201 3.99 24.76 0.04
C ASP A 201 3.18 23.92 -0.95
N GLU A 202 2.26 24.53 -1.65
CA GLU A 202 1.41 23.85 -2.65
C GLU A 202 2.20 23.18 -3.77
N LYS A 203 3.42 23.68 -4.11
CA LYS A 203 4.25 23.02 -5.13
C LYS A 203 4.75 21.64 -4.69
N ALA A 204 5.07 21.47 -3.40
CA ALA A 204 5.46 20.15 -2.88
C ALA A 204 4.27 19.18 -2.92
N LEU A 205 3.09 19.63 -2.55
CA LEU A 205 1.86 18.85 -2.65
C LEU A 205 1.49 18.55 -4.11
N GLY A 206 1.59 19.54 -5.00
CA GLY A 206 1.38 19.39 -6.44
C GLY A 206 2.31 18.34 -7.04
N TYR A 207 3.60 18.33 -6.64
CA TYR A 207 4.57 17.34 -7.12
C TYR A 207 4.19 15.90 -6.79
N VAL A 208 3.64 15.66 -5.59
CA VAL A 208 3.15 14.35 -5.17
C VAL A 208 1.88 13.92 -5.91
N ARG A 209 1.05 14.89 -6.29
CA ARG A 209 -0.27 14.66 -6.90
C ARG A 209 -0.25 14.67 -8.42
N THR A 210 0.80 15.22 -9.06
CA THR A 210 0.87 15.34 -10.52
C THR A 210 0.85 13.96 -11.20
N ARG A 211 0.08 13.83 -12.28
CA ARG A 211 -0.12 12.58 -13.00
C ARG A 211 0.00 12.73 -14.50
N TYR A 212 -0.68 13.74 -15.04
CA TYR A 212 -0.94 13.85 -16.47
C TYR A 212 0.18 14.51 -17.25
N SER A 213 1.08 15.20 -16.57
CA SER A 213 2.13 16.01 -17.20
C SER A 213 3.52 15.36 -17.14
N VAL A 214 3.64 14.14 -16.58
CA VAL A 214 4.94 13.46 -16.43
C VAL A 214 4.81 11.98 -16.74
N GLY A 215 5.63 11.48 -17.65
CA GLY A 215 5.63 10.07 -18.05
C GLY A 215 4.42 9.69 -18.89
N ASP A 216 3.92 8.47 -18.67
CA ASP A 216 2.76 7.91 -19.39
C ASP A 216 1.40 8.27 -18.73
N GLY A 217 1.39 9.13 -17.71
CA GLY A 217 0.18 9.47 -16.95
C GLY A 217 -0.30 8.37 -15.99
N SER A 218 0.44 7.28 -15.88
CA SER A 218 0.08 6.15 -15.02
C SER A 218 0.24 6.43 -13.54
N ASP A 219 -0.50 5.70 -12.72
CA ASP A 219 -0.34 5.70 -11.26
C ASP A 219 1.06 5.24 -10.83
N ILE A 220 1.69 4.37 -11.62
CA ILE A 220 3.03 3.83 -11.36
C ILE A 220 4.10 4.94 -11.40
N GLY A 221 4.03 5.84 -12.37
CA GLY A 221 4.92 7.01 -12.44
C GLY A 221 4.73 7.95 -11.25
N CYS A 222 3.49 8.10 -10.76
CA CYS A 222 3.19 8.86 -9.54
C CYS A 222 3.83 8.22 -8.29
N ILE A 223 3.74 6.90 -8.16
CA ILE A 223 4.32 6.15 -7.03
C ILE A 223 5.84 6.29 -6.99
N GLY A 224 6.53 6.25 -8.13
CA GLY A 224 7.98 6.49 -8.20
C GLY A 224 8.35 7.84 -7.58
N ARG A 225 7.66 8.90 -7.95
CA ARG A 225 7.86 10.26 -7.38
C ARG A 225 7.53 10.33 -5.89
N GLN A 226 6.47 9.64 -5.44
CA GLN A 226 6.15 9.55 -4.01
C GLN A 226 7.26 8.86 -3.22
N GLN A 227 7.85 7.79 -3.76
CA GLN A 227 8.98 7.10 -3.13
C GLN A 227 10.23 7.98 -3.08
N GLU A 228 10.58 8.67 -4.17
CA GLU A 228 11.68 9.64 -4.21
C GLU A 228 11.49 10.75 -3.18
N LEU A 229 10.28 11.28 -3.09
CA LEU A 229 9.92 12.30 -2.13
C LEU A 229 10.04 11.80 -0.69
N MET A 230 9.56 10.60 -0.37
CA MET A 230 9.69 10.01 0.97
C MET A 230 11.15 9.78 1.35
N GLN A 231 11.99 9.38 0.40
CA GLN A 231 13.45 9.28 0.60
C GLN A 231 14.07 10.66 0.87
N ALA A 232 13.70 11.67 0.08
CA ALA A 232 14.19 13.04 0.23
C ALA A 232 13.74 13.67 1.57
N LEU A 233 12.47 13.45 1.97
CA LEU A 233 11.95 13.86 3.29
C LEU A 233 12.73 13.23 4.43
N THR A 234 12.95 11.92 4.36
CA THR A 234 13.71 11.19 5.40
C THR A 234 15.13 11.72 5.52
N ALA A 235 15.81 11.93 4.39
CA ALA A 235 17.17 12.47 4.36
C ALA A 235 17.21 13.90 4.91
N LYS A 236 16.25 14.74 4.53
CA LYS A 236 16.17 16.14 4.97
C LYS A 236 15.86 16.25 6.45
N ALA A 237 14.94 15.43 6.98
CA ALA A 237 14.62 15.38 8.40
C ALA A 237 15.85 15.06 9.25
N GLN A 238 16.66 14.08 8.83
CA GLN A 238 17.90 13.73 9.53
C GLN A 238 18.93 14.85 9.55
N GLN A 239 18.96 15.70 8.52
CA GLN A 239 19.91 16.81 8.40
C GLN A 239 19.45 18.08 9.11
N ARG A 240 18.13 18.37 9.09
CA ARG A 240 17.59 19.65 9.52
C ARG A 240 17.01 19.66 10.92
N LEU A 241 16.52 18.53 11.44
CA LEU A 241 15.97 18.46 12.79
C LEU A 241 17.07 18.47 13.87
N THR A 242 17.92 19.51 13.83
CA THR A 242 19.04 19.69 14.76
C THR A 242 18.83 20.86 15.72
N SER A 243 18.02 21.85 15.35
CA SER A 243 17.65 22.95 16.25
C SER A 243 16.32 22.67 16.96
N PRO A 244 16.14 23.13 18.22
CA PRO A 244 14.88 22.98 18.95
C PRO A 244 13.68 23.59 18.22
N GLY A 245 13.87 24.72 17.51
CA GLY A 245 12.83 25.40 16.77
C GLY A 245 12.36 24.61 15.54
N ASP A 246 13.29 24.05 14.77
CA ASP A 246 12.97 23.24 13.59
C ASP A 246 12.26 21.94 14.00
N VAL A 247 12.75 21.30 15.08
CA VAL A 247 12.13 20.11 15.66
C VAL A 247 10.69 20.42 16.10
N TYR A 248 10.51 21.54 16.81
CA TYR A 248 9.17 21.93 17.25
C TYR A 248 8.21 22.20 16.08
N GLY A 249 8.64 22.99 15.10
CA GLY A 249 7.80 23.32 13.92
C GLY A 249 7.39 22.08 13.14
N PHE A 250 8.32 21.13 12.97
CA PHE A 250 8.03 19.85 12.34
C PHE A 250 7.03 19.01 13.15
N LEU A 251 7.26 18.86 14.46
CA LEU A 251 6.39 18.08 15.33
C LEU A 251 5.00 18.70 15.47
N ASP A 252 4.89 20.04 15.58
CA ASP A 252 3.61 20.73 15.67
C ASP A 252 2.78 20.51 14.40
N SER A 253 3.40 20.60 13.22
CA SER A 253 2.73 20.33 11.94
C SER A 253 2.33 18.86 11.81
N ALA A 254 3.24 17.94 12.12
CA ALA A 254 2.98 16.51 12.04
C ALA A 254 1.85 16.07 12.98
N THR A 255 1.91 16.48 14.26
CA THR A 255 0.95 16.03 15.27
C THR A 255 -0.47 16.57 15.04
N LYS A 256 -0.64 17.75 14.46
CA LYS A 256 -1.95 18.33 14.13
C LYS A 256 -2.67 17.62 12.99
N SER A 257 -1.95 16.89 12.16
CA SER A 257 -2.45 16.34 10.90
C SER A 257 -2.39 14.83 10.82
N VAL A 258 -1.97 14.22 11.92
CA VAL A 258 -1.89 12.76 12.04
C VAL A 258 -3.08 12.24 12.82
N THR A 259 -3.75 11.21 12.25
CA THR A 259 -4.71 10.38 12.96
C THR A 259 -4.18 8.95 12.99
N THR A 260 -4.25 8.32 14.17
CA THR A 260 -3.74 6.95 14.38
C THR A 260 -4.77 6.07 15.09
N ASP A 261 -4.46 4.78 15.23
CA ASP A 261 -5.12 3.92 16.22
C ASP A 261 -4.74 4.34 17.65
N LYS A 262 -5.51 3.86 18.63
CA LYS A 262 -5.29 4.16 20.05
C LYS A 262 -3.88 3.78 20.55
N ALA A 263 -3.29 2.71 20.01
CA ALA A 263 -1.99 2.22 20.48
C ALA A 263 -0.83 3.11 20.02
N LEU A 264 -0.98 3.84 18.89
CA LEU A 264 -0.02 4.83 18.43
C LEU A 264 -0.40 6.27 18.81
N ALA A 265 -1.55 6.49 19.46
CA ALA A 265 -1.97 7.81 19.86
C ALA A 265 -1.03 8.37 20.94
N GLY A 266 -0.43 9.52 20.63
CA GLY A 266 0.48 10.23 21.52
C GLY A 266 1.93 10.32 21.01
N ILE A 267 2.65 11.26 21.58
CA ILE A 267 4.05 11.54 21.23
C ILE A 267 4.97 10.35 21.54
N GLN A 268 4.79 9.69 22.69
CA GLN A 268 5.68 8.59 23.08
C GLN A 268 5.61 7.37 22.17
N PRO A 269 4.41 6.82 21.82
CA PRO A 269 4.31 5.72 20.86
C PRO A 269 4.90 6.07 19.49
N LEU A 270 4.59 7.27 18.97
CA LEU A 270 5.13 7.72 17.69
C LEU A 270 6.65 7.92 17.72
N TYR A 271 7.20 8.48 18.80
CA TYR A 271 8.65 8.58 19.00
C TYR A 271 9.29 7.19 19.11
N GLY A 272 8.64 6.26 19.79
CA GLY A 272 9.07 4.87 19.87
C GLY A 272 9.17 4.20 18.50
N LEU A 273 8.18 4.43 17.63
CA LEU A 273 8.19 3.97 16.24
C LEU A 273 9.32 4.64 15.44
N ALA A 274 9.39 5.97 15.48
CA ALA A 274 10.41 6.73 14.77
C ALA A 274 11.84 6.35 15.20
N SER A 275 12.08 6.11 16.49
CA SER A 275 13.36 5.66 17.03
C SER A 275 13.76 4.29 16.51
N LYS A 276 12.80 3.38 16.35
CA LYS A 276 13.02 2.05 15.77
C LYS A 276 13.40 2.17 14.28
N LEU A 277 12.67 2.98 13.53
CA LEU A 277 12.93 3.24 12.10
C LEU A 277 14.30 3.89 11.88
N ARG A 278 14.70 4.84 12.74
CA ARG A 278 16.01 5.51 12.65
C ARG A 278 17.18 4.54 12.79
N ARG A 279 17.01 3.40 13.45
CA ARG A 279 18.05 2.37 13.61
C ARG A 279 18.25 1.51 12.37
N ILE A 280 17.28 1.49 11.46
CA ILE A 280 17.36 0.73 10.23
C ILE A 280 18.34 1.44 9.28
N PRO A 281 19.40 0.76 8.79
CA PRO A 281 20.27 1.30 7.77
C PRO A 281 19.48 1.65 6.51
N ARG A 282 19.86 2.73 5.83
CA ARG A 282 19.13 3.20 4.62
C ARG A 282 19.11 2.16 3.52
N GLU A 283 20.20 1.43 3.36
CA GLU A 283 20.38 0.34 2.38
C GLU A 283 19.43 -0.84 2.65
N ARG A 284 18.98 -0.97 3.89
CA ARG A 284 18.05 -2.01 4.34
C ARG A 284 16.61 -1.53 4.51
N LEU A 285 16.32 -0.31 4.08
CA LEU A 285 14.95 0.18 3.93
C LEU A 285 14.57 0.11 2.45
N THR A 286 13.80 -0.90 2.10
CA THR A 286 13.39 -1.16 0.72
C THR A 286 12.07 -0.47 0.40
N PHE A 287 12.02 0.24 -0.73
CA PHE A 287 10.78 0.79 -1.28
C PHE A 287 10.38 -0.02 -2.50
N VAL A 288 9.16 -0.52 -2.50
CA VAL A 288 8.64 -1.38 -3.57
C VAL A 288 7.17 -1.06 -3.82
N THR A 289 6.75 -1.15 -5.08
CA THR A 289 5.34 -1.13 -5.45
C THR A 289 4.84 -2.56 -5.55
N VAL A 290 3.61 -2.83 -5.10
CA VAL A 290 3.01 -4.15 -5.30
C VAL A 290 3.07 -4.50 -6.80
N PRO A 291 3.54 -5.72 -7.18
CA PRO A 291 3.60 -6.13 -8.56
C PRO A 291 2.23 -6.05 -9.23
N ASN A 292 2.15 -5.35 -10.36
CA ASN A 292 0.88 -5.05 -11.02
C ASN A 292 1.05 -4.89 -12.53
N TYR A 293 -0.07 -4.84 -13.26
CA TYR A 293 -0.16 -4.54 -14.68
C TYR A 293 -1.48 -3.84 -15.00
N PRO A 294 -1.59 -3.11 -16.14
CA PRO A 294 -2.84 -2.49 -16.56
C PRO A 294 -3.98 -3.50 -16.71
N ARG A 295 -5.13 -3.24 -16.11
CA ARG A 295 -6.28 -4.14 -16.18
C ARG A 295 -6.83 -4.30 -17.60
N GLU A 296 -6.62 -3.35 -18.49
CA GLU A 296 -6.99 -3.46 -19.90
C GLU A 296 -6.37 -4.68 -20.61
N VAL A 297 -5.30 -5.25 -20.07
CA VAL A 297 -4.70 -6.51 -20.55
C VAL A 297 -5.69 -7.67 -20.42
N ASP A 298 -6.43 -7.73 -19.31
CA ASP A 298 -7.45 -8.76 -19.04
C ASP A 298 -8.85 -8.32 -19.51
N VAL A 299 -9.16 -7.04 -19.37
CA VAL A 299 -10.47 -6.44 -19.66
C VAL A 299 -10.26 -5.21 -20.54
N PRO A 300 -10.28 -5.35 -21.90
CA PRO A 300 -9.92 -4.29 -22.83
C PRO A 300 -10.70 -2.98 -22.68
N ALA A 301 -11.90 -3.03 -22.11
CA ALA A 301 -12.71 -1.82 -21.84
C ALA A 301 -12.26 -1.08 -20.57
N ASP A 302 -11.45 -1.70 -19.71
CA ASP A 302 -11.04 -1.15 -18.42
C ASP A 302 -9.61 -0.58 -18.47
N LYS A 303 -9.50 0.64 -18.97
CA LYS A 303 -8.24 1.38 -19.08
C LYS A 303 -7.86 2.18 -17.83
N ALA A 304 -8.74 2.20 -16.83
CA ALA A 304 -8.59 3.08 -15.66
C ALA A 304 -8.10 2.35 -14.40
N ASN A 305 -7.99 1.04 -14.46
CA ASN A 305 -7.63 0.21 -13.31
C ASN A 305 -6.37 -0.61 -13.58
N ILE A 306 -5.78 -1.09 -12.50
CA ILE A 306 -4.66 -2.04 -12.54
C ILE A 306 -5.02 -3.32 -11.80
N THR A 307 -4.40 -4.42 -12.19
CA THR A 307 -4.51 -5.74 -11.55
C THR A 307 -3.18 -6.10 -10.90
N TRP A 308 -3.21 -6.71 -9.72
CA TRP A 308 -2.00 -7.22 -9.08
C TRP A 308 -1.51 -8.52 -9.73
N GLN A 309 -0.20 -8.69 -9.81
CA GLN A 309 0.44 -9.93 -10.23
C GLN A 309 0.50 -10.88 -9.04
N TYR A 310 -0.47 -11.75 -8.91
CA TYR A 310 -0.69 -12.51 -7.68
C TYR A 310 0.43 -13.44 -7.22
N PRO A 311 1.23 -14.16 -8.03
CA PRO A 311 2.32 -14.94 -7.46
C PRO A 311 3.34 -14.04 -6.78
N GLN A 312 3.73 -12.95 -7.44
CA GLN A 312 4.70 -12.00 -6.90
C GLN A 312 4.11 -11.24 -5.72
N THR A 313 2.83 -10.89 -5.78
CA THR A 313 2.11 -10.23 -4.69
C THR A 313 2.01 -11.15 -3.47
N HIS A 314 1.67 -12.43 -3.65
CA HIS A 314 1.65 -13.40 -2.56
C HIS A 314 3.05 -13.65 -1.97
N ALA A 315 4.08 -13.74 -2.81
CA ALA A 315 5.46 -13.86 -2.36
C ALA A 315 5.86 -12.63 -1.53
N LEU A 316 5.53 -11.42 -2.01
CA LEU A 316 5.82 -10.16 -1.33
C LEU A 316 5.19 -10.10 0.06
N PHE A 317 3.87 -10.29 0.15
CA PHE A 317 3.15 -10.15 1.41
C PHE A 317 3.33 -11.36 2.32
N GLY A 318 3.48 -12.57 1.77
CA GLY A 318 3.83 -13.76 2.53
C GLY A 318 5.20 -13.64 3.21
N ALA A 319 6.20 -13.10 2.51
CA ALA A 319 7.50 -12.80 3.11
C ALA A 319 7.38 -11.76 4.24
N ARG A 320 6.58 -10.67 4.02
CA ARG A 320 6.33 -9.67 5.09
C ARG A 320 5.62 -10.29 6.31
N ALA A 321 4.66 -11.16 6.08
CA ALA A 321 3.94 -11.84 7.16
C ALA A 321 4.88 -12.72 8.01
N ARG A 322 5.89 -13.36 7.40
CA ARG A 322 6.90 -14.19 8.08
C ARG A 322 8.14 -13.41 8.53
N ASP A 323 8.17 -12.09 8.35
CA ASP A 323 9.31 -11.22 8.66
C ASP A 323 10.59 -11.62 7.88
N GLU A 324 10.42 -11.97 6.61
CA GLU A 324 11.49 -12.30 5.70
C GLU A 324 11.85 -11.08 4.84
N GLU A 325 13.14 -10.76 4.75
CA GLU A 325 13.62 -9.69 3.89
C GLU A 325 13.55 -10.13 2.43
N PHE A 326 12.90 -9.31 1.59
CA PHE A 326 12.74 -9.58 0.17
C PHE A 326 13.41 -8.47 -0.65
N THR A 327 14.32 -8.81 -1.50
CA THR A 327 15.03 -7.83 -2.31
C THR A 327 14.16 -7.33 -3.47
N LYS A 328 14.40 -6.11 -3.92
CA LYS A 328 13.69 -5.51 -5.06
C LYS A 328 13.84 -6.35 -6.34
N ALA A 329 14.99 -7.00 -6.53
CA ALA A 329 15.23 -7.90 -7.67
C ALA A 329 14.33 -9.14 -7.65
N GLN A 330 14.02 -9.68 -6.47
CA GLN A 330 13.11 -10.82 -6.32
C GLN A 330 11.63 -10.45 -6.63
N LEU A 331 11.32 -9.15 -6.64
CA LEU A 331 9.99 -8.62 -6.96
C LEU A 331 9.91 -8.10 -8.40
N ALA A 332 11.01 -8.17 -9.16
CA ALA A 332 10.99 -7.74 -10.55
C ALA A 332 9.93 -8.53 -11.31
N SER A 333 8.97 -7.81 -11.86
CA SER A 333 7.89 -8.38 -12.66
C SER A 333 8.48 -9.06 -13.88
N GLY A 334 8.11 -10.30 -14.10
CA GLY A 334 8.25 -10.90 -15.42
C GLY A 334 7.38 -10.13 -16.43
N PRO A 335 7.61 -10.27 -17.72
CA PRO A 335 6.80 -9.65 -18.75
C PRO A 335 5.32 -10.02 -18.54
N THR A 336 4.44 -9.03 -18.64
CA THR A 336 2.99 -9.24 -18.57
C THR A 336 2.51 -9.97 -19.82
N VAL A 337 1.70 -11.00 -19.61
CA VAL A 337 1.07 -11.77 -20.70
C VAL A 337 -0.42 -11.46 -20.69
N ALA A 338 -0.96 -11.02 -21.83
CA ALA A 338 -2.38 -10.80 -21.97
C ALA A 338 -3.16 -12.11 -21.80
N ALA A 339 -4.22 -12.12 -20.99
CA ALA A 339 -5.01 -13.32 -20.72
C ALA A 339 -5.51 -13.97 -22.03
N GLY A 340 -5.98 -13.18 -22.99
CA GLY A 340 -6.43 -13.66 -24.30
C GLY A 340 -5.36 -14.33 -25.17
N SER A 341 -4.06 -14.11 -24.87
CA SER A 341 -2.97 -14.81 -25.56
C SER A 341 -2.65 -16.16 -24.95
N VAL A 342 -3.24 -16.48 -23.78
CA VAL A 342 -3.03 -17.73 -23.05
C VAL A 342 -4.09 -18.75 -23.47
N GLN A 343 -3.68 -19.75 -24.24
CA GLN A 343 -4.54 -20.87 -24.64
C GLN A 343 -4.54 -21.93 -23.54
N VAL A 344 -5.71 -22.26 -23.00
CA VAL A 344 -5.85 -23.16 -21.86
C VAL A 344 -6.73 -24.37 -22.16
N LEU A 345 -6.21 -25.56 -21.95
CA LEU A 345 -6.97 -26.80 -21.85
C LEU A 345 -7.29 -27.06 -20.38
N VAL A 346 -8.56 -27.23 -20.04
CA VAL A 346 -8.98 -27.48 -18.65
C VAL A 346 -9.33 -28.95 -18.44
N LEU A 347 -8.64 -29.59 -17.53
CA LEU A 347 -8.90 -30.98 -17.16
C LEU A 347 -9.47 -31.10 -15.74
N ASN A 348 -10.46 -31.95 -15.59
CA ASN A 348 -11.06 -32.29 -14.30
C ASN A 348 -10.28 -33.46 -13.66
N GLY A 349 -9.56 -33.18 -12.59
CA GLY A 349 -8.87 -34.18 -11.77
C GLY A 349 -9.65 -34.63 -10.53
N THR A 350 -10.82 -34.02 -10.22
CA THR A 350 -11.58 -34.32 -9.00
C THR A 350 -12.53 -35.53 -9.14
N GLY A 351 -12.77 -36.02 -10.35
CA GLY A 351 -13.80 -37.02 -10.61
C GLY A 351 -15.24 -36.53 -10.47
N ARG A 352 -15.48 -35.30 -10.01
CA ARG A 352 -16.82 -34.71 -9.87
C ARG A 352 -17.30 -34.14 -11.22
N PRO A 353 -18.52 -34.49 -11.71
CA PRO A 353 -19.01 -33.98 -12.98
C PRO A 353 -19.09 -32.45 -13.00
N GLY A 354 -18.80 -31.85 -14.16
CA GLY A 354 -18.99 -30.43 -14.42
C GLY A 354 -17.89 -29.48 -13.90
N VAL A 355 -16.90 -29.97 -13.15
CA VAL A 355 -15.84 -29.12 -12.58
C VAL A 355 -15.03 -28.43 -13.68
N ALA A 356 -14.56 -29.16 -14.70
CA ALA A 356 -13.79 -28.54 -15.80
C ALA A 356 -14.60 -27.48 -16.54
N ALA A 357 -15.89 -27.71 -16.75
CA ALA A 357 -16.76 -26.72 -17.39
C ALA A 357 -16.98 -25.48 -16.53
N ALA A 358 -17.04 -25.62 -15.20
CA ALA A 358 -17.14 -24.49 -14.28
C ALA A 358 -15.84 -23.66 -14.27
N VAL A 359 -14.69 -24.33 -14.22
CA VAL A 359 -13.37 -23.67 -14.31
C VAL A 359 -13.19 -22.96 -15.65
N ALA A 360 -13.59 -23.60 -16.75
CA ALA A 360 -13.53 -23.02 -18.08
C ALA A 360 -14.32 -21.71 -18.17
N ARG A 361 -15.55 -21.67 -17.65
CA ARG A 361 -16.35 -20.44 -17.61
C ARG A 361 -15.69 -19.32 -16.79
N GLN A 362 -15.05 -19.66 -15.67
CA GLN A 362 -14.31 -18.67 -14.88
C GLN A 362 -13.12 -18.09 -15.68
N LEU A 363 -12.39 -18.94 -16.40
CA LEU A 363 -11.28 -18.54 -17.25
C LEU A 363 -11.75 -17.67 -18.42
N ASP A 364 -12.83 -18.06 -19.12
CA ASP A 364 -13.42 -17.26 -20.20
C ASP A 364 -13.87 -15.87 -19.69
N THR A 365 -14.49 -15.82 -18.51
CA THR A 365 -14.88 -14.56 -17.87
C THR A 365 -13.67 -13.69 -17.52
N ALA A 366 -12.54 -14.32 -17.17
CA ALA A 366 -11.27 -13.65 -16.90
C ALA A 366 -10.48 -13.32 -18.17
N GLY A 367 -11.03 -13.61 -19.36
CA GLY A 367 -10.44 -13.25 -20.65
C GLY A 367 -9.46 -14.26 -21.24
N TYR A 368 -9.28 -15.44 -20.64
CA TYR A 368 -8.42 -16.50 -21.18
C TYR A 368 -9.07 -17.21 -22.38
N SER A 369 -8.24 -17.69 -23.30
CA SER A 369 -8.71 -18.47 -24.45
C SER A 369 -8.78 -19.95 -24.09
N VAL A 370 -9.96 -20.42 -23.64
CA VAL A 370 -10.15 -21.84 -23.33
C VAL A 370 -10.31 -22.65 -24.62
N THR A 371 -9.37 -23.57 -24.87
CA THR A 371 -9.35 -24.41 -26.08
C THR A 371 -10.19 -25.68 -25.96
N GLY A 372 -10.51 -26.09 -24.74
CA GLY A 372 -11.31 -27.26 -24.49
C GLY A 372 -11.39 -27.67 -23.02
N THR A 373 -12.27 -28.62 -22.73
CA THR A 373 -12.41 -29.23 -21.40
C THR A 373 -12.38 -30.73 -21.51
N GLY A 374 -11.88 -31.42 -20.48
CA GLY A 374 -11.80 -32.86 -20.42
C GLY A 374 -11.66 -33.41 -19.01
N ASN A 375 -11.43 -34.69 -18.89
CA ASN A 375 -11.08 -35.33 -17.63
C ASN A 375 -9.58 -35.64 -17.62
N ALA A 376 -8.95 -35.46 -16.47
CA ALA A 376 -7.57 -35.93 -16.28
C ALA A 376 -7.49 -37.45 -16.34
N PRO A 377 -6.39 -38.04 -16.85
CA PRO A 377 -6.21 -39.48 -16.89
C PRO A 377 -6.26 -40.16 -15.51
N GLN A 378 -5.92 -39.40 -14.48
CA GLN A 378 -5.93 -39.86 -13.08
C GLN A 378 -6.52 -38.76 -12.19
N SER A 379 -7.08 -39.17 -11.04
CA SER A 379 -7.57 -38.22 -10.02
C SER A 379 -6.38 -37.41 -9.47
N ALA A 380 -6.59 -36.10 -9.29
CA ALA A 380 -5.60 -35.15 -8.78
C ALA A 380 -6.08 -34.53 -7.47
N GLN A 381 -5.32 -34.70 -6.39
CA GLN A 381 -5.58 -34.01 -5.14
C GLN A 381 -5.19 -32.54 -5.23
N GLN A 382 -4.15 -32.22 -6.02
CA GLN A 382 -3.62 -30.87 -6.20
C GLN A 382 -3.89 -30.35 -7.59
N THR A 383 -4.26 -29.08 -7.65
CA THR A 383 -4.36 -28.33 -8.90
C THR A 383 -2.98 -28.13 -9.51
N THR A 384 -2.82 -28.42 -10.79
CA THR A 384 -1.56 -28.30 -11.50
C THR A 384 -1.71 -27.49 -12.78
N VAL A 385 -0.65 -26.74 -13.12
CA VAL A 385 -0.50 -26.05 -14.40
C VAL A 385 0.70 -26.66 -15.10
N THR A 386 0.49 -27.20 -16.30
CA THR A 386 1.58 -27.75 -17.11
C THR A 386 1.64 -27.06 -18.48
N HIS A 387 2.85 -27.01 -19.06
CA HIS A 387 3.10 -26.37 -20.36
C HIS A 387 4.18 -27.14 -21.15
N PRO A 388 4.19 -27.03 -22.48
CA PRO A 388 5.24 -27.63 -23.29
C PRO A 388 6.61 -26.98 -23.01
N PRO A 389 7.74 -27.65 -23.33
CA PRO A 389 9.09 -27.21 -22.98
C PRO A 389 9.55 -25.93 -23.73
N THR A 390 8.76 -25.42 -24.67
CA THR A 390 9.16 -24.30 -25.53
C THR A 390 8.26 -23.08 -25.33
N GLY A 391 8.78 -22.05 -24.64
CA GLY A 391 8.33 -20.66 -24.75
C GLY A 391 7.00 -20.29 -24.12
N LEU A 392 6.37 -21.16 -23.32
CA LEU A 392 5.12 -20.85 -22.62
C LEU A 392 5.27 -20.68 -21.10
N ASP A 393 6.49 -20.63 -20.59
CA ASP A 393 6.74 -20.44 -19.15
C ASP A 393 6.05 -19.19 -18.60
N LEU A 394 6.14 -18.08 -19.35
CA LEU A 394 5.51 -16.81 -18.96
C LEU A 394 3.98 -16.91 -18.96
N HIS A 395 3.40 -17.58 -19.96
CA HIS A 395 1.96 -17.77 -20.07
C HIS A 395 1.45 -18.70 -18.97
N ALA A 396 2.20 -19.79 -18.67
CA ALA A 396 1.88 -20.70 -17.59
C ALA A 396 1.97 -20.05 -16.21
N ASN A 397 2.98 -19.21 -16.00
CA ASN A 397 3.11 -18.42 -14.78
C ASN A 397 1.98 -17.38 -14.66
N ALA A 398 1.58 -16.73 -15.76
CA ALA A 398 0.46 -15.79 -15.77
C ALA A 398 -0.87 -16.47 -15.38
N LEU A 399 -1.13 -17.68 -15.91
CA LEU A 399 -2.29 -18.47 -15.52
C LEU A 399 -2.22 -18.92 -14.06
N ALA A 400 -1.10 -19.49 -13.62
CA ALA A 400 -0.91 -19.96 -12.25
C ALA A 400 -1.12 -18.82 -11.23
N SER A 401 -0.73 -17.61 -11.62
CA SER A 401 -0.86 -16.42 -10.80
C SER A 401 -2.31 -16.01 -10.52
N ARG A 402 -3.22 -16.42 -11.37
CA ARG A 402 -4.65 -16.11 -11.24
C ARG A 402 -5.40 -17.16 -10.41
N LEU A 403 -4.76 -18.28 -10.10
CA LEU A 403 -5.37 -19.32 -9.27
C LEU A 403 -5.27 -18.97 -7.79
N LYS A 404 -6.36 -19.09 -7.06
CA LYS A 404 -6.38 -18.97 -5.58
C LYS A 404 -5.59 -20.12 -4.91
N THR A 405 -5.49 -21.24 -5.60
CA THR A 405 -4.68 -22.37 -5.18
C THR A 405 -3.22 -22.16 -5.61
N ALA A 406 -2.31 -22.11 -4.66
CA ALA A 406 -0.88 -21.93 -4.97
C ALA A 406 -0.34 -23.12 -5.76
N THR A 407 0.08 -22.88 -6.99
CA THR A 407 0.70 -23.89 -7.84
C THR A 407 1.85 -23.29 -8.63
N SER A 408 2.92 -24.05 -8.79
CA SER A 408 4.05 -23.69 -9.67
C SER A 408 3.91 -24.45 -10.98
N PRO A 409 3.93 -23.75 -12.15
CA PRO A 409 3.88 -24.41 -13.44
C PRO A 409 5.02 -25.42 -13.62
N ARG A 410 4.74 -26.51 -14.32
CA ARG A 410 5.71 -27.55 -14.63
C ARG A 410 5.77 -27.79 -16.13
N THR A 411 6.96 -28.03 -16.63
CA THR A 411 7.16 -28.47 -18.01
C THR A 411 6.65 -29.87 -18.19
N ASP A 412 5.83 -30.11 -19.21
CA ASP A 412 5.37 -31.43 -19.64
C ASP A 412 5.79 -31.63 -21.10
N PRO A 413 6.75 -32.53 -21.38
CA PRO A 413 7.17 -32.83 -22.74
C PRO A 413 6.07 -33.40 -23.64
N ALA A 414 5.02 -33.98 -23.05
CA ALA A 414 3.87 -34.53 -23.76
C ALA A 414 2.74 -33.51 -23.99
N ALA A 415 2.86 -32.31 -23.44
CA ALA A 415 1.85 -31.25 -23.60
C ALA A 415 1.70 -30.82 -25.06
N ALA A 416 0.46 -30.51 -25.45
CA ALA A 416 0.16 -30.00 -26.80
C ALA A 416 0.91 -28.68 -27.05
N PRO A 417 1.49 -28.49 -28.26
CA PRO A 417 2.17 -27.25 -28.59
C PRO A 417 1.25 -26.04 -28.42
N ARG A 418 1.75 -24.96 -27.84
CA ARG A 418 1.05 -23.68 -27.62
C ARG A 418 -0.14 -23.71 -26.68
N VAL A 419 -0.38 -24.81 -25.95
CA VAL A 419 -1.50 -24.92 -25.02
C VAL A 419 -0.96 -25.19 -23.61
N ILE A 420 -1.50 -24.47 -22.65
CA ILE A 420 -1.25 -24.70 -21.23
C ILE A 420 -2.38 -25.60 -20.71
N THR A 421 -2.04 -26.63 -19.96
CA THR A 421 -3.04 -27.50 -19.34
C THR A 421 -3.22 -27.13 -17.88
N LEU A 422 -4.44 -26.75 -17.50
CA LEU A 422 -4.86 -26.60 -16.11
C LEU A 422 -5.63 -27.86 -15.70
N THR A 423 -5.09 -28.62 -14.77
CA THR A 423 -5.79 -29.74 -14.14
C THR A 423 -6.31 -29.28 -12.78
N GLY A 424 -7.62 -29.14 -12.66
CA GLY A 424 -8.26 -28.83 -11.37
C GLY A 424 -8.25 -30.03 -10.44
N GLY A 425 -7.56 -29.91 -9.31
CA GLY A 425 -7.54 -30.89 -8.23
C GLY A 425 -8.63 -30.63 -7.18
N ASP A 426 -8.65 -31.47 -6.12
CA ASP A 426 -9.59 -31.32 -5.01
C ASP A 426 -9.40 -30.00 -4.23
N ASP A 427 -8.20 -29.45 -4.29
CA ASP A 427 -7.78 -28.17 -3.69
C ASP A 427 -8.16 -26.94 -4.52
N TYR A 428 -8.80 -27.08 -5.69
CA TYR A 428 -9.16 -25.95 -6.54
C TYR A 428 -10.21 -25.07 -5.86
N THR A 429 -9.88 -23.81 -5.62
CA THR A 429 -10.72 -22.83 -4.92
C THR A 429 -11.17 -21.66 -5.80
N GLY A 430 -10.78 -21.63 -7.08
CA GLY A 430 -11.20 -20.60 -8.03
C GLY A 430 -10.06 -19.68 -8.49
N LEU A 431 -10.45 -18.62 -9.20
CA LEU A 431 -9.54 -17.56 -9.65
C LEU A 431 -9.62 -16.36 -8.70
N PHE A 432 -8.52 -15.62 -8.60
CA PHE A 432 -8.56 -14.27 -8.07
C PHE A 432 -9.34 -13.38 -9.06
N GLY A 433 -10.19 -12.50 -8.50
CA GLY A 433 -11.02 -11.58 -9.27
C GLY A 433 -10.25 -10.42 -9.87
#